data_b5ab996cecbeb8a71dccd51aea1a163d
#
_entry.id   b5ab996cecbeb8a71dccd51aea1a163d
#
_cell.length_a   1.000
_cell.length_b   1.000
_cell.length_c   1.000
_cell.angle_alpha   90.00
_cell.angle_beta   90.00
_cell.angle_gamma   90.00
#
_symmetry.space_group_name_H-M   'P 1'
#
loop_
_entity.id
_entity.type
_entity.pdbx_description
1 polymer ?
#
loop_
_entity_poly.entity_id
_entity_poly.type
_entity_poly.pdbx_seq_one_letter_code
_entity_poly.pdbx_strand_id
1 'polypeptide(L)'
;MAFRLRLGSRVFAPSVALTSLMFVLAAVFVALGRWQWRVGNAREVEFQRFQRGADRVVALAWVPLTQVPLYQRVSLTGSYDGAHQFLLDNSIDHGRDGYQVLTPLRRPHGDTVLIDRGWVPFTGSRARLPDVSIKSTGPVSVTGRVGRLPAPGLSFGRAPPPPGNQWPKVTSFPTVAELTASLGRPVDARILLLDPGEPNGYERDWRLPGMPALENWGYAIQWWAFAAAALVIWGVLSLKRVPS
;
A
#
# COMPACT_ATOMS: atom_id res chain seq x y z
N MET A 1 -21.61 -1.23 47.95
CA MET A 1 -23.08 -1.23 47.85
C MET A 1 -23.49 -1.65 46.43
N ALA A 2 -24.25 -2.74 46.30
CA ALA A 2 -24.76 -3.16 44.97
C ALA A 2 -26.01 -2.33 44.65
N PHE A 3 -25.96 -1.56 43.59
CA PHE A 3 -27.11 -0.80 43.10
C PHE A 3 -28.22 -1.77 42.65
N ARG A 4 -29.43 -1.66 43.26
CA ARG A 4 -30.59 -2.49 42.94
C ARG A 4 -31.78 -1.58 42.59
N LEU A 5 -32.28 -1.69 41.37
CA LEU A 5 -33.45 -0.94 40.91
C LEU A 5 -34.59 -1.92 40.59
N ARG A 6 -35.78 -1.75 41.22
CA ARG A 6 -36.94 -2.62 40.98
C ARG A 6 -37.71 -2.11 39.77
N LEU A 7 -37.90 -2.96 38.77
CA LEU A 7 -38.61 -2.70 37.52
C LEU A 7 -39.77 -3.72 37.41
N GLY A 8 -40.88 -3.42 38.06
CA GLY A 8 -42.03 -4.31 38.11
C GLY A 8 -41.68 -5.67 38.75
N SER A 9 -41.87 -6.78 38.01
CA SER A 9 -41.57 -8.16 38.44
C SER A 9 -40.08 -8.54 38.35
N ARG A 10 -39.20 -7.60 37.94
CA ARG A 10 -37.75 -7.83 37.83
C ARG A 10 -36.96 -6.82 38.67
N VAL A 11 -35.74 -7.20 39.04
CA VAL A 11 -34.77 -6.35 39.72
C VAL A 11 -33.52 -6.26 38.88
N PHE A 12 -33.12 -5.05 38.58
CA PHE A 12 -31.82 -4.79 37.95
C PHE A 12 -30.74 -4.87 39.03
N ALA A 13 -29.89 -5.89 38.95
CA ALA A 13 -28.87 -6.18 39.94
C ALA A 13 -27.57 -6.64 39.21
N PRO A 14 -26.83 -5.69 38.59
CA PRO A 14 -25.59 -6.00 37.91
C PRO A 14 -24.51 -6.47 38.84
N SER A 15 -23.76 -7.51 38.52
CA SER A 15 -22.56 -7.89 39.24
C SER A 15 -21.38 -7.01 38.80
N VAL A 16 -20.51 -6.68 39.76
CA VAL A 16 -19.32 -5.84 39.46
C VAL A 16 -18.45 -6.47 38.38
N ALA A 17 -18.20 -7.79 38.49
CA ALA A 17 -17.36 -8.50 37.51
C ALA A 17 -17.95 -8.47 36.10
N LEU A 18 -19.25 -8.74 35.94
CA LEU A 18 -19.91 -8.68 34.62
C LEU A 18 -19.91 -7.23 34.05
N THR A 19 -20.19 -6.26 34.93
CA THR A 19 -20.17 -4.85 34.55
C THR A 19 -18.79 -4.43 34.04
N SER A 20 -17.74 -4.72 34.83
CA SER A 20 -16.36 -4.39 34.40
C SER A 20 -16.00 -5.07 33.09
N LEU A 21 -16.32 -6.36 32.94
CA LEU A 21 -16.04 -7.11 31.71
C LEU A 21 -16.72 -6.47 30.50
N MET A 22 -18.02 -6.19 30.59
CA MET A 22 -18.79 -5.65 29.44
C MET A 22 -18.37 -4.23 29.09
N PHE A 23 -18.03 -3.38 30.08
CA PHE A 23 -17.51 -2.05 29.78
C PHE A 23 -16.12 -2.07 29.16
N VAL A 24 -15.23 -2.97 29.60
CA VAL A 24 -13.92 -3.17 28.97
C VAL A 24 -14.10 -3.64 27.53
N LEU A 25 -14.96 -4.63 27.27
CA LEU A 25 -15.23 -5.11 25.92
C LEU A 25 -15.82 -3.99 25.04
N ALA A 26 -16.79 -3.26 25.54
CA ALA A 26 -17.38 -2.14 24.79
C ALA A 26 -16.34 -1.07 24.48
N ALA A 27 -15.47 -0.73 25.43
CA ALA A 27 -14.38 0.23 25.20
C ALA A 27 -13.39 -0.25 24.12
N VAL A 28 -13.00 -1.54 24.15
CA VAL A 28 -12.14 -2.15 23.13
C VAL A 28 -12.81 -2.09 21.76
N PHE A 29 -14.08 -2.48 21.66
CA PHE A 29 -14.80 -2.45 20.38
C PHE A 29 -14.96 -1.03 19.84
N VAL A 30 -15.24 -0.04 20.70
CA VAL A 30 -15.29 1.36 20.30
C VAL A 30 -13.93 1.84 19.80
N ALA A 31 -12.84 1.47 20.48
CA ALA A 31 -11.48 1.82 20.06
C ALA A 31 -11.11 1.22 18.70
N LEU A 32 -11.43 -0.07 18.48
CA LEU A 32 -11.23 -0.75 17.19
C LEU A 32 -12.05 -0.12 16.06
N GLY A 33 -13.32 0.22 16.33
CA GLY A 33 -14.16 0.92 15.36
C GLY A 33 -13.59 2.28 14.97
N ARG A 34 -13.13 3.06 15.96
CA ARG A 34 -12.47 4.35 15.69
C ARG A 34 -11.17 4.21 14.91
N TRP A 35 -10.40 3.17 15.19
CA TRP A 35 -9.18 2.87 14.43
C TRP A 35 -9.51 2.55 12.98
N GLN A 36 -10.45 1.64 12.72
CA GLN A 36 -10.88 1.29 11.38
C GLN A 36 -11.43 2.50 10.60
N TRP A 37 -12.22 3.34 11.27
CA TRP A 37 -12.73 4.56 10.66
C TRP A 37 -11.62 5.51 10.21
N ARG A 38 -10.57 5.70 11.05
CA ARG A 38 -9.42 6.53 10.70
C ARG A 38 -8.64 5.95 9.52
N VAL A 39 -8.45 4.64 9.51
CA VAL A 39 -7.80 3.94 8.37
C VAL A 39 -8.59 4.14 7.10
N GLY A 40 -9.91 3.95 7.12
CA GLY A 40 -10.78 4.18 5.98
C GLY A 40 -10.69 5.61 5.44
N ASN A 41 -10.75 6.62 6.32
CA ASN A 41 -10.61 8.02 5.91
C ASN A 41 -9.23 8.31 5.28
N ALA A 42 -8.15 7.75 5.81
CA ALA A 42 -6.82 7.90 5.22
C ALA A 42 -6.74 7.27 3.83
N ARG A 43 -7.37 6.11 3.64
CA ARG A 43 -7.47 5.43 2.34
C ARG A 43 -8.27 6.24 1.32
N GLU A 44 -9.38 6.81 1.74
CA GLU A 44 -10.21 7.66 0.88
C GLU A 44 -9.43 8.90 0.39
N VAL A 45 -8.71 9.57 1.29
CA VAL A 45 -7.86 10.70 0.92
C VAL A 45 -6.78 10.29 -0.08
N GLU A 46 -6.16 9.12 0.12
CA GLU A 46 -5.15 8.59 -0.80
C GLU A 46 -5.75 8.25 -2.16
N PHE A 47 -6.92 7.62 -2.19
CA PHE A 47 -7.67 7.32 -3.41
C PHE A 47 -8.02 8.60 -4.20
N GLN A 48 -8.51 9.62 -3.53
CA GLN A 48 -8.83 10.90 -4.17
C GLN A 48 -7.57 11.61 -4.71
N ARG A 49 -6.42 11.50 -4.04
CA ARG A 49 -5.14 12.01 -4.58
C ARG A 49 -4.74 11.25 -5.84
N PHE A 50 -4.91 9.92 -5.84
CA PHE A 50 -4.63 9.09 -7.01
C PHE A 50 -5.54 9.47 -8.19
N GLN A 51 -6.81 9.70 -7.97
CA GLN A 51 -7.76 10.13 -9.00
C GLN A 51 -7.40 11.51 -9.57
N ARG A 52 -7.26 12.52 -8.70
CA ARG A 52 -6.96 13.90 -9.10
C ARG A 52 -5.59 14.05 -9.76
N GLY A 53 -4.60 13.26 -9.37
CA GLY A 53 -3.27 13.25 -9.99
C GLY A 53 -3.28 12.82 -11.45
N ALA A 54 -4.39 12.22 -11.94
CA ALA A 54 -4.55 11.79 -13.31
C ALA A 54 -4.83 12.92 -14.31
N ASP A 55 -5.42 14.02 -13.85
CA ASP A 55 -6.08 15.00 -14.74
C ASP A 55 -5.09 15.87 -15.53
N ARG A 56 -3.90 16.11 -15.02
CA ARG A 56 -2.93 16.99 -15.64
C ARG A 56 -1.52 16.40 -15.64
N VAL A 57 -0.90 16.37 -16.80
CA VAL A 57 0.53 16.05 -16.94
C VAL A 57 1.37 17.30 -16.75
N VAL A 58 2.37 17.23 -15.87
CA VAL A 58 3.33 18.32 -15.62
C VAL A 58 4.69 17.91 -16.18
N ALA A 59 5.21 18.68 -17.12
CA ALA A 59 6.54 18.44 -17.65
C ALA A 59 7.59 18.85 -16.59
N LEU A 60 8.49 17.93 -16.26
CA LEU A 60 9.56 18.14 -15.28
C LEU A 60 10.93 18.11 -15.97
N ALA A 61 11.65 19.23 -15.90
CA ALA A 61 13.01 19.30 -16.42
C ALA A 61 14.02 18.63 -15.46
N TRP A 62 14.24 19.22 -14.29
CA TRP A 62 15.26 18.80 -13.29
C TRP A 62 14.78 18.72 -11.85
N VAL A 63 13.51 18.96 -11.61
CA VAL A 63 12.94 18.85 -10.27
C VAL A 63 12.96 17.38 -9.82
N PRO A 64 13.48 17.04 -8.61
CA PRO A 64 13.39 15.70 -8.07
C PRO A 64 11.93 15.27 -7.88
N LEU A 65 11.62 13.99 -8.12
CA LEU A 65 10.25 13.48 -7.93
C LEU A 65 9.78 13.57 -6.47
N THR A 66 10.71 13.62 -5.52
CA THR A 66 10.40 13.82 -4.09
C THR A 66 9.71 15.15 -3.79
N GLN A 67 9.90 16.17 -4.63
CA GLN A 67 9.24 17.48 -4.50
C GLN A 67 7.87 17.53 -5.20
N VAL A 68 7.53 16.51 -5.96
CA VAL A 68 6.25 16.43 -6.69
C VAL A 68 5.22 15.68 -5.83
N PRO A 69 3.96 16.11 -5.81
CA PRO A 69 2.92 15.36 -5.11
C PRO A 69 2.85 13.90 -5.57
N LEU A 70 2.60 13.00 -4.62
CA LEU A 70 2.41 11.58 -4.94
C LEU A 70 1.20 11.41 -5.88
N TYR A 71 1.34 10.51 -6.85
CA TYR A 71 0.37 10.20 -7.90
C TYR A 71 0.14 11.29 -8.94
N GLN A 72 0.81 12.44 -8.85
CA GLN A 72 0.79 13.43 -9.92
C GLN A 72 1.34 12.81 -11.21
N ARG A 73 0.63 12.98 -12.34
CA ARG A 73 1.16 12.62 -13.66
C ARG A 73 2.19 13.64 -14.11
N VAL A 74 3.33 13.14 -14.53
CA VAL A 74 4.46 13.97 -14.99
C VAL A 74 5.05 13.39 -16.26
N SER A 75 5.69 14.24 -17.03
CA SER A 75 6.52 13.85 -18.18
C SER A 75 7.98 14.14 -17.86
N LEU A 76 8.85 13.15 -18.10
CA LEU A 76 10.29 13.20 -17.89
C LEU A 76 11.01 12.94 -19.21
N THR A 77 12.10 13.66 -19.43
CA THR A 77 13.02 13.36 -20.56
C THR A 77 14.30 12.75 -20.02
N GLY A 78 14.77 11.69 -20.65
CA GLY A 78 16.01 11.01 -20.28
C GLY A 78 16.34 9.86 -21.22
N SER A 79 17.38 9.12 -20.91
CA SER A 79 17.78 7.92 -21.64
C SER A 79 17.67 6.69 -20.72
N TYR A 80 16.99 5.65 -21.19
CA TYR A 80 16.91 4.42 -20.45
C TYR A 80 18.28 3.75 -20.33
N ASP A 81 18.58 3.25 -19.13
CA ASP A 81 19.69 2.35 -18.91
C ASP A 81 19.19 0.90 -18.95
N GLY A 82 18.98 0.41 -20.16
CA GLY A 82 18.46 -0.94 -20.37
C GLY A 82 19.41 -2.07 -19.96
N ALA A 83 20.69 -1.75 -19.71
CA ALA A 83 21.68 -2.72 -19.24
C ALA A 83 21.56 -3.01 -17.73
N HIS A 84 21.00 -2.10 -16.94
CA HIS A 84 20.98 -2.15 -15.48
C HIS A 84 19.56 -2.11 -14.92
N GLN A 85 18.81 -3.18 -15.10
CA GLN A 85 17.42 -3.26 -14.69
C GLN A 85 17.23 -4.06 -13.40
N PHE A 86 16.19 -3.73 -12.62
CA PHE A 86 15.79 -4.49 -11.44
C PHE A 86 14.47 -5.20 -11.70
N LEU A 87 14.36 -6.42 -11.24
CA LEU A 87 13.14 -7.21 -11.20
C LEU A 87 12.69 -7.32 -9.74
N LEU A 88 11.60 -6.67 -9.40
CA LEU A 88 11.01 -6.81 -8.07
C LEU A 88 10.26 -8.13 -8.00
N ASP A 89 10.77 -9.05 -7.21
CA ASP A 89 10.18 -10.37 -6.95
C ASP A 89 8.95 -10.26 -6.04
N ASN A 90 8.19 -11.34 -5.94
CA ASN A 90 6.95 -11.44 -5.17
C ASN A 90 5.86 -10.46 -5.62
N SER A 91 5.83 -10.12 -6.90
CA SER A 91 4.77 -9.33 -7.51
C SER A 91 3.71 -10.27 -8.08
N ILE A 92 2.50 -10.20 -7.54
CA ILE A 92 1.36 -11.02 -7.99
C ILE A 92 0.42 -10.13 -8.80
N ASP A 93 0.10 -10.57 -10.01
CA ASP A 93 -0.93 -9.95 -10.84
C ASP A 93 -1.97 -10.97 -11.28
N HIS A 94 -3.26 -10.68 -11.00
CA HIS A 94 -4.39 -11.60 -11.27
C HIS A 94 -4.14 -13.05 -10.80
N GLY A 95 -3.51 -13.22 -9.63
CA GLY A 95 -3.19 -14.53 -9.07
C GLY A 95 -2.01 -15.25 -9.72
N ARG A 96 -1.25 -14.58 -10.60
CA ARG A 96 -0.05 -15.12 -11.24
C ARG A 96 1.20 -14.49 -10.63
N ASP A 97 2.18 -15.31 -10.30
CA ASP A 97 3.49 -14.85 -9.84
C ASP A 97 4.28 -14.21 -10.98
N GLY A 98 5.04 -13.16 -10.66
CA GLY A 98 5.85 -12.45 -11.64
C GLY A 98 6.77 -11.43 -11.01
N TYR A 99 7.25 -10.53 -11.85
CA TYR A 99 8.19 -9.48 -11.49
C TYR A 99 7.66 -8.12 -11.94
N GLN A 100 7.84 -7.11 -11.09
CA GLN A 100 7.73 -5.72 -11.51
C GLN A 100 9.05 -5.24 -12.07
N VAL A 101 9.04 -4.62 -13.25
CA VAL A 101 10.27 -4.24 -13.97
C VAL A 101 10.62 -2.79 -13.70
N LEU A 102 11.69 -2.54 -12.96
CA LEU A 102 12.22 -1.21 -12.75
C LEU A 102 13.43 -0.95 -13.65
N THR A 103 13.31 0.04 -14.52
CA THR A 103 14.39 0.45 -15.44
C THR A 103 14.87 1.85 -15.09
N PRO A 104 16.18 2.06 -14.90
CA PRO A 104 16.71 3.40 -14.65
C PRO A 104 16.56 4.29 -15.89
N LEU A 105 16.06 5.50 -15.69
CA LEU A 105 16.06 6.59 -16.66
C LEU A 105 17.07 7.64 -16.22
N ARG A 106 18.14 7.81 -16.98
CA ARG A 106 19.16 8.84 -16.76
C ARG A 106 18.67 10.16 -17.29
N ARG A 107 18.47 11.13 -16.42
CA ARG A 107 18.07 12.49 -16.80
C ARG A 107 19.31 13.31 -17.16
N PRO A 108 19.21 14.26 -18.10
CA PRO A 108 20.36 15.10 -18.49
C PRO A 108 20.94 15.89 -17.34
N HIS A 109 20.08 16.37 -16.44
CA HIS A 109 20.46 17.15 -15.27
C HIS A 109 19.66 16.66 -14.06
N GLY A 110 20.24 15.84 -13.21
CA GLY A 110 19.60 15.35 -11.98
C GLY A 110 19.85 13.88 -11.71
N ASP A 111 19.12 13.35 -10.73
CA ASP A 111 19.21 11.96 -10.31
C ASP A 111 18.61 11.01 -11.36
N THR A 112 19.07 9.77 -11.30
CA THR A 112 18.43 8.68 -12.03
C THR A 112 17.06 8.40 -11.42
N VAL A 113 16.02 8.37 -12.26
CA VAL A 113 14.66 7.97 -11.86
C VAL A 113 14.42 6.53 -12.26
N LEU A 114 13.90 5.71 -11.36
CA LEU A 114 13.44 4.37 -11.71
C LEU A 114 12.06 4.43 -12.33
N ILE A 115 11.94 3.92 -13.54
CA ILE A 115 10.66 3.79 -14.26
C ILE A 115 10.13 2.38 -14.00
N ASP A 116 8.99 2.30 -13.36
CA ASP A 116 8.25 1.06 -13.25
C ASP A 116 7.50 0.83 -14.57
N ARG A 117 7.99 -0.14 -15.34
CA ARG A 117 7.49 -0.46 -16.68
C ARG A 117 6.32 -1.44 -16.66
N GLY A 118 5.93 -1.91 -15.50
CA GLY A 118 4.86 -2.87 -15.33
C GLY A 118 5.33 -4.28 -15.01
N TRP A 119 4.38 -5.19 -14.99
CA TRP A 119 4.53 -6.57 -14.56
C TRP A 119 4.82 -7.51 -15.72
N VAL A 120 5.69 -8.49 -15.47
CA VAL A 120 5.99 -9.62 -16.37
C VAL A 120 5.83 -10.94 -15.63
N PRO A 121 5.33 -12.01 -16.28
CA PRO A 121 5.13 -13.29 -15.63
C PRO A 121 6.44 -13.97 -15.23
N PHE A 122 6.39 -14.75 -14.16
CA PHE A 122 7.46 -15.67 -13.78
C PHE A 122 7.64 -16.76 -14.84
N THR A 123 8.87 -17.04 -15.21
CA THR A 123 9.20 -17.98 -16.30
C THR A 123 9.19 -19.45 -15.88
N GLY A 124 8.75 -19.76 -14.64
CA GLY A 124 8.79 -21.09 -14.06
C GLY A 124 10.15 -21.48 -13.48
N SER A 125 11.19 -20.68 -13.65
CA SER A 125 12.51 -20.91 -13.09
C SER A 125 13.22 -19.60 -12.75
N ARG A 126 13.79 -19.50 -11.56
CA ARG A 126 14.62 -18.34 -11.16
C ARG A 126 15.98 -18.30 -11.87
N ALA A 127 16.39 -19.39 -12.51
CA ALA A 127 17.60 -19.42 -13.35
C ALA A 127 17.39 -18.83 -14.76
N ARG A 128 16.12 -18.69 -15.18
CA ARG A 128 15.77 -18.09 -16.46
C ARG A 128 14.90 -16.86 -16.20
N LEU A 129 15.49 -15.69 -16.22
CA LEU A 129 14.75 -14.44 -16.06
C LEU A 129 14.03 -14.06 -17.37
N PRO A 130 12.90 -13.33 -17.28
CA PRO A 130 12.20 -12.82 -18.47
C PRO A 130 13.07 -11.83 -19.23
N ASP A 131 12.90 -11.77 -20.55
CA ASP A 131 13.54 -10.74 -21.38
C ASP A 131 12.85 -9.39 -21.13
N VAL A 132 13.58 -8.47 -20.55
CA VAL A 132 13.13 -7.12 -20.23
C VAL A 132 13.89 -6.05 -21.02
N SER A 133 14.55 -6.45 -22.11
CA SER A 133 15.35 -5.58 -22.96
C SER A 133 14.56 -4.35 -23.44
N ILE A 134 15.26 -3.25 -23.64
CA ILE A 134 14.73 -2.01 -24.22
C ILE A 134 15.37 -1.79 -25.59
N LYS A 135 14.54 -1.58 -26.60
CA LYS A 135 15.00 -1.34 -27.97
C LYS A 135 15.33 0.14 -28.25
N SER A 136 14.97 1.06 -27.35
CA SER A 136 15.23 2.49 -27.53
C SER A 136 16.68 2.83 -27.19
N THR A 137 17.38 3.48 -28.09
CA THR A 137 18.82 3.81 -27.99
C THR A 137 19.10 5.31 -27.88
N GLY A 138 18.13 6.14 -27.56
CA GLY A 138 18.28 7.59 -27.48
C GLY A 138 17.49 8.23 -26.35
N PRO A 139 17.52 9.56 -26.25
CA PRO A 139 16.64 10.30 -25.35
C PRO A 139 15.18 10.05 -25.68
N VAL A 140 14.39 9.76 -24.64
CA VAL A 140 12.94 9.55 -24.73
C VAL A 140 12.22 10.49 -23.78
N SER A 141 11.01 10.85 -24.12
CA SER A 141 10.07 11.46 -23.19
C SER A 141 9.13 10.37 -22.69
N VAL A 142 8.99 10.23 -21.38
CA VAL A 142 8.12 9.24 -20.75
C VAL A 142 7.12 9.92 -19.85
N THR A 143 5.88 9.49 -19.90
CA THR A 143 4.80 9.98 -19.04
C THR A 143 4.38 8.91 -18.06
N GLY A 144 4.08 9.32 -16.84
CA GLY A 144 3.65 8.39 -15.79
C GLY A 144 3.26 9.11 -14.52
N ARG A 145 2.92 8.33 -13.51
CA ARG A 145 2.56 8.83 -12.18
C ARG A 145 3.73 8.70 -11.21
N VAL A 146 3.92 9.73 -10.38
CA VAL A 146 4.89 9.65 -9.28
C VAL A 146 4.44 8.60 -8.28
N GLY A 147 5.26 7.57 -8.08
CA GLY A 147 5.04 6.45 -7.18
C GLY A 147 6.06 6.36 -6.06
N ARG A 148 5.91 5.34 -5.22
CA ARG A 148 6.88 4.93 -4.20
C ARG A 148 7.39 3.54 -4.52
N LEU A 149 8.62 3.25 -4.10
CA LEU A 149 9.07 1.87 -4.03
C LEU A 149 8.12 1.08 -3.10
N PRO A 150 7.76 -0.16 -3.45
CA PRO A 150 6.98 -0.99 -2.57
C PRO A 150 7.75 -1.25 -1.27
N ALA A 151 7.04 -1.13 -0.15
CA ALA A 151 7.59 -1.40 1.17
C ALA A 151 7.02 -2.70 1.73
N PRO A 152 7.81 -3.50 2.46
CA PRO A 152 7.30 -4.71 3.09
C PRO A 152 6.29 -4.35 4.18
N GLY A 153 5.14 -5.03 4.21
CA GLY A 153 4.16 -4.88 5.28
C GLY A 153 4.66 -5.43 6.61
N LEU A 154 5.25 -6.62 6.58
CA LEU A 154 6.03 -7.25 7.64
C LEU A 154 7.41 -7.54 7.04
N SER A 155 8.48 -7.38 7.81
CA SER A 155 9.89 -7.44 7.32
C SER A 155 10.33 -8.82 6.78
N PHE A 156 9.42 -9.76 6.61
CA PHE A 156 9.71 -11.08 6.10
C PHE A 156 9.79 -11.08 4.56
N GLY A 157 10.80 -11.70 4.00
CA GLY A 157 10.98 -11.86 2.55
C GLY A 157 11.68 -10.71 1.85
N ARG A 158 12.35 -9.81 2.60
CA ARG A 158 13.17 -8.77 2.02
C ARG A 158 14.50 -9.38 1.50
N ALA A 159 14.85 -9.06 0.26
CA ALA A 159 16.12 -9.43 -0.36
C ALA A 159 16.73 -8.23 -1.09
N PRO A 160 17.92 -7.75 -0.68
CA PRO A 160 18.61 -6.68 -1.40
C PRO A 160 19.03 -7.14 -2.79
N PRO A 161 19.33 -6.23 -3.73
CA PRO A 161 19.91 -6.61 -5.01
C PRO A 161 21.21 -7.40 -4.81
N PRO A 162 21.41 -8.51 -5.54
CA PRO A 162 22.62 -9.30 -5.40
C PRO A 162 23.87 -8.51 -5.80
N PRO A 163 25.03 -8.76 -5.15
CA PRO A 163 26.29 -8.13 -5.53
C PRO A 163 26.75 -8.61 -6.92
N GLY A 164 27.76 -7.94 -7.48
CA GLY A 164 28.33 -8.29 -8.78
C GLY A 164 27.69 -7.55 -9.97
N ASN A 165 28.14 -7.93 -11.17
CA ASN A 165 27.81 -7.22 -12.41
C ASN A 165 26.81 -7.97 -13.30
N GLN A 166 26.14 -8.98 -12.76
CA GLN A 166 25.09 -9.69 -13.51
C GLN A 166 23.79 -8.90 -13.45
N TRP A 167 23.14 -8.74 -14.60
CA TRP A 167 21.89 -8.02 -14.80
C TRP A 167 20.91 -8.84 -15.66
N PRO A 168 19.59 -8.68 -15.50
CA PRO A 168 18.92 -7.87 -14.50
C PRO A 168 19.09 -8.42 -13.07
N LYS A 169 18.99 -7.54 -12.05
CA LYS A 169 19.06 -7.96 -10.65
C LYS A 169 17.67 -8.21 -10.06
N VAL A 170 17.46 -9.40 -9.52
CA VAL A 170 16.23 -9.73 -8.79
C VAL A 170 16.37 -9.27 -7.35
N THR A 171 15.36 -8.58 -6.83
CA THR A 171 15.34 -8.02 -5.47
C THR A 171 13.91 -7.98 -4.92
N SER A 172 13.76 -8.01 -3.60
CA SER A 172 12.46 -7.87 -2.91
C SER A 172 12.52 -6.71 -1.94
N PHE A 173 11.66 -5.71 -2.15
CA PHE A 173 11.56 -4.52 -1.31
C PHE A 173 12.90 -3.80 -1.07
N PRO A 174 13.63 -3.44 -2.12
CA PRO A 174 14.91 -2.76 -1.99
C PRO A 174 14.75 -1.36 -1.41
N THR A 175 15.75 -0.90 -0.68
CA THR A 175 15.87 0.50 -0.28
C THR A 175 16.51 1.34 -1.39
N VAL A 176 16.28 2.65 -1.37
CA VAL A 176 16.94 3.59 -2.29
C VAL A 176 18.47 3.50 -2.19
N ALA A 177 18.99 3.33 -0.97
CA ALA A 177 20.44 3.18 -0.72
C ALA A 177 21.01 1.94 -1.42
N GLU A 178 20.33 0.81 -1.37
CA GLU A 178 20.74 -0.45 -2.02
C GLU A 178 20.71 -0.33 -3.54
N LEU A 179 19.68 0.32 -4.08
CA LEU A 179 19.57 0.59 -5.52
C LEU A 179 20.67 1.53 -6.00
N THR A 180 20.92 2.61 -5.24
CA THR A 180 22.02 3.55 -5.47
C THR A 180 23.38 2.85 -5.48
N ALA A 181 23.66 2.01 -4.47
CA ALA A 181 24.89 1.24 -4.38
C ALA A 181 25.06 0.27 -5.56
N SER A 182 23.96 -0.41 -5.97
CA SER A 182 23.98 -1.34 -7.10
C SER A 182 24.24 -0.66 -8.44
N LEU A 183 23.73 0.56 -8.63
CA LEU A 183 23.88 1.36 -9.86
C LEU A 183 25.16 2.20 -9.88
N GLY A 184 25.81 2.40 -8.72
CA GLY A 184 26.98 3.26 -8.59
C GLY A 184 26.67 4.76 -8.81
N ARG A 185 25.40 5.17 -8.72
CA ARG A 185 24.95 6.56 -8.93
C ARG A 185 23.67 6.86 -8.14
N PRO A 186 23.41 8.14 -7.79
CA PRO A 186 22.22 8.55 -7.06
C PRO A 186 20.92 8.16 -7.79
N VAL A 187 19.95 7.68 -7.02
CA VAL A 187 18.60 7.34 -7.48
C VAL A 187 17.60 8.19 -6.71
N ASP A 188 16.60 8.74 -7.42
CA ASP A 188 15.49 9.45 -6.78
C ASP A 188 14.74 8.50 -5.83
N ALA A 189 14.32 9.00 -4.67
CA ALA A 189 13.58 8.21 -3.69
C ALA A 189 12.14 7.87 -4.13
N ARG A 190 11.68 8.49 -5.22
CA ARG A 190 10.41 8.20 -5.87
C ARG A 190 10.66 7.50 -7.20
N ILE A 191 9.69 6.68 -7.61
CA ILE A 191 9.67 6.03 -8.92
C ILE A 191 8.61 6.67 -9.81
N LEU A 192 8.70 6.45 -11.11
CA LEU A 192 7.65 6.79 -12.05
C LEU A 192 6.93 5.52 -12.49
N LEU A 193 5.65 5.43 -12.19
CA LEU A 193 4.74 4.39 -12.69
C LEU A 193 4.39 4.75 -14.13
N LEU A 194 4.92 4.03 -15.10
CA LEU A 194 4.77 4.34 -16.52
C LEU A 194 3.30 4.26 -16.96
N ASP A 195 2.80 5.27 -17.65
CA ASP A 195 1.41 5.28 -18.12
C ASP A 195 1.10 4.11 -19.06
N PRO A 196 -0.13 3.57 -19.06
CA PRO A 196 -0.49 2.40 -19.87
C PRO A 196 -0.26 2.57 -21.37
N GLY A 197 -0.38 3.79 -21.92
CA GLY A 197 -0.17 4.11 -23.35
C GLY A 197 1.28 4.29 -23.77
N GLU A 198 2.23 4.36 -22.82
CA GLU A 198 3.63 4.60 -23.12
C GLU A 198 4.32 3.36 -23.69
N PRO A 199 5.25 3.53 -24.65
CA PRO A 199 6.00 2.41 -25.24
C PRO A 199 6.94 1.75 -24.21
N ASN A 200 7.43 0.57 -24.56
CA ASN A 200 8.35 -0.24 -23.74
C ASN A 200 7.80 -0.67 -22.37
N GLY A 201 6.50 -0.63 -22.17
CA GLY A 201 5.86 -1.11 -20.93
C GLY A 201 5.30 -2.52 -21.07
N TYR A 202 5.02 -3.10 -19.92
CA TYR A 202 4.43 -4.43 -19.75
C TYR A 202 2.99 -4.35 -19.22
N GLU A 203 2.43 -5.39 -18.62
CA GLU A 203 1.11 -5.32 -17.98
C GLU A 203 1.13 -4.25 -16.89
N ARG A 204 0.21 -3.27 -16.97
CA ARG A 204 0.17 -2.08 -16.09
C ARG A 204 -1.27 -1.75 -15.76
N ASP A 205 -1.66 -2.12 -14.55
CA ASP A 205 -2.92 -1.72 -13.95
C ASP A 205 -2.62 -1.10 -12.58
N TRP A 206 -2.28 0.19 -12.60
CA TRP A 206 -1.88 0.89 -11.39
C TRP A 206 -3.07 1.08 -10.46
N ARG A 207 -3.14 0.24 -9.44
CA ARG A 207 -4.12 0.32 -8.37
C ARG A 207 -3.45 0.70 -7.07
N LEU A 208 -4.20 1.40 -6.22
CA LEU A 208 -3.73 1.62 -4.86
C LEU A 208 -3.73 0.29 -4.10
N PRO A 209 -2.60 -0.08 -3.48
CA PRO A 209 -2.53 -1.31 -2.71
C PRO A 209 -3.37 -1.19 -1.43
N GLY A 210 -3.94 -2.30 -0.99
CA GLY A 210 -4.64 -2.43 0.28
C GLY A 210 -6.16 -2.40 0.16
N MET A 211 -6.81 -2.46 1.31
CA MET A 211 -8.25 -2.57 1.44
C MET A 211 -8.93 -1.24 1.07
N PRO A 212 -10.02 -1.25 0.29
CA PRO A 212 -10.82 -0.06 -0.01
C PRO A 212 -11.35 0.63 1.26
N ALA A 213 -11.55 1.95 1.20
CA ALA A 213 -12.07 2.72 2.32
C ALA A 213 -13.42 2.18 2.83
N LEU A 214 -14.30 1.77 1.91
CA LEU A 214 -15.62 1.24 2.22
C LEU A 214 -15.58 0.00 3.13
N GLU A 215 -14.64 -0.91 2.89
CA GLU A 215 -14.47 -2.10 3.71
C GLU A 215 -14.01 -1.74 5.14
N ASN A 216 -13.08 -0.79 5.28
CA ASN A 216 -12.66 -0.31 6.59
C ASN A 216 -13.82 0.35 7.36
N TRP A 217 -14.66 1.13 6.69
CA TRP A 217 -15.86 1.73 7.32
C TRP A 217 -16.88 0.65 7.70
N GLY A 218 -17.06 -0.40 6.87
CA GLY A 218 -17.87 -1.56 7.20
C GLY A 218 -17.41 -2.24 8.50
N TYR A 219 -16.11 -2.49 8.63
CA TYR A 219 -15.55 -3.02 9.87
C TYR A 219 -15.72 -2.08 11.06
N ALA A 220 -15.61 -0.76 10.87
CA ALA A 220 -15.85 0.20 11.94
C ALA A 220 -17.29 0.09 12.48
N ILE A 221 -18.27 0.03 11.60
CA ILE A 221 -19.69 -0.14 11.96
C ILE A 221 -19.90 -1.46 12.70
N GLN A 222 -19.29 -2.54 12.21
CA GLN A 222 -19.38 -3.86 12.86
C GLN A 222 -18.83 -3.84 14.28
N TRP A 223 -17.68 -3.21 14.52
CA TRP A 223 -17.12 -3.06 15.86
C TRP A 223 -18.03 -2.26 16.79
N TRP A 224 -18.63 -1.18 16.32
CA TRP A 224 -19.58 -0.39 17.11
C TRP A 224 -20.89 -1.17 17.41
N ALA A 225 -21.34 -1.99 16.46
CA ALA A 225 -22.47 -2.90 16.69
C ALA A 225 -22.16 -3.92 17.78
N PHE A 226 -20.93 -4.46 17.84
CA PHE A 226 -20.51 -5.34 18.92
C PHE A 226 -20.44 -4.63 20.25
N ALA A 227 -20.02 -3.36 20.32
CA ALA A 227 -20.06 -2.56 21.52
C ALA A 227 -21.50 -2.37 22.02
N ALA A 228 -22.43 -2.05 21.13
CA ALA A 228 -23.84 -1.92 21.46
C ALA A 228 -24.44 -3.26 21.95
N ALA A 229 -24.13 -4.37 21.29
CA ALA A 229 -24.57 -5.70 21.69
C ALA A 229 -24.05 -6.09 23.08
N ALA A 230 -22.79 -5.77 23.38
CA ALA A 230 -22.22 -6.02 24.73
C ALA A 230 -23.01 -5.29 25.83
N LEU A 231 -23.38 -4.04 25.58
CA LEU A 231 -24.19 -3.25 26.53
C LEU A 231 -25.62 -3.79 26.66
N VAL A 232 -26.24 -4.23 25.57
CA VAL A 232 -27.57 -4.86 25.60
C VAL A 232 -27.51 -6.18 26.39
N ILE A 233 -26.53 -7.03 26.11
CA ILE A 233 -26.33 -8.30 26.84
C ILE A 233 -26.10 -8.03 28.32
N TRP A 234 -25.28 -7.05 28.66
CA TRP A 234 -25.07 -6.64 30.07
C TRP A 234 -26.38 -6.22 30.72
N GLY A 235 -27.19 -5.40 30.04
CA GLY A 235 -28.51 -4.98 30.54
C GLY A 235 -29.44 -6.16 30.79
N VAL A 236 -29.55 -7.09 29.81
CA VAL A 236 -30.42 -8.28 29.92
C VAL A 236 -29.96 -9.22 31.04
N LEU A 237 -28.66 -9.52 31.12
CA LEU A 237 -28.09 -10.40 32.15
C LEU A 237 -28.15 -9.80 33.56
N SER A 238 -28.27 -8.49 33.67
CA SER A 238 -28.42 -7.76 34.95
C SER A 238 -29.87 -7.78 35.49
N LEU A 239 -30.86 -8.15 34.65
CA LEU A 239 -32.28 -8.28 35.04
C LEU A 239 -32.56 -9.64 35.65
N LYS A 240 -32.81 -9.68 36.98
CA LYS A 240 -33.18 -10.90 37.71
C LYS A 240 -34.67 -10.91 38.01
N ARG A 241 -35.28 -12.08 38.01
CA ARG A 241 -36.66 -12.27 38.51
C ARG A 241 -36.66 -12.09 40.02
N VAL A 242 -37.69 -11.42 40.55
CA VAL A 242 -37.94 -11.40 41.99
C VAL A 242 -38.47 -12.78 42.39
N PRO A 243 -37.85 -13.50 43.34
CA PRO A 243 -38.45 -14.72 43.87
C PRO A 243 -39.80 -14.38 44.46
N SER A 244 -40.80 -15.17 44.10
CA SER A 244 -42.14 -15.13 44.70
C SER A 244 -42.12 -15.59 46.15
#